data_1bf13af973ebabe9cf9619ffd423d9b1
#
_entry.id   1bf13af973ebabe9cf9619ffd423d9b1
#
_cell.length_a   1.000
_cell.length_b   1.000
_cell.length_c   1.000
_cell.angle_alpha   90.00
_cell.angle_beta   90.00
_cell.angle_gamma   90.00
#
_symmetry.space_group_name_H-M   'P 1'
#
loop_
_entity.id
_entity.type
_entity.pdbx_description
1 polymer ?
#
loop_
_entity_poly.entity_id
_entity_poly.type
_entity_poly.pdbx_seq_one_letter_code
_entity_poly.pdbx_strand_id
1 'polypeptide(L)'
;MVRCLVDLGLRSSEVVRLGLDDIDWQVGTVRLGKAKSRRVDILPLPRETGRAISSYLVSERPPTANRAVFVRHVAPYDEPIGTGVVQRAVREAYLRCCLPHTRVHILRHSVASRLLSAGTPLKEIADVLRHRSLDTAAIYTKVDTARLSAVALPWPGSAT
;
A
#
# COMPACT_ATOMS: atom_id res chain seq x y z
N MET A 1 7.48 -6.62 3.84
CA MET A 1 6.60 -6.61 2.64
C MET A 1 5.14 -6.26 2.96
N VAL A 2 4.43 -7.02 3.79
CA VAL A 2 2.98 -6.80 4.07
C VAL A 2 2.70 -5.39 4.58
N ARG A 3 3.52 -4.84 5.49
CA ARG A 3 3.38 -3.46 5.97
C ARG A 3 3.44 -2.41 4.85
N CYS A 4 4.27 -2.60 3.83
CA CYS A 4 4.32 -1.68 2.69
C CYS A 4 2.97 -1.62 1.94
N LEU A 5 2.24 -2.73 1.90
CA LEU A 5 0.91 -2.79 1.29
C LEU A 5 -0.17 -2.16 2.20
N VAL A 6 -0.11 -2.46 3.51
CA VAL A 6 -1.15 -2.06 4.49
C VAL A 6 -1.00 -0.61 4.92
N ASP A 7 0.23 -0.12 5.11
CA ASP A 7 0.50 1.20 5.67
C ASP A 7 0.69 2.27 4.57
N LEU A 8 1.39 1.91 3.48
CA LEU A 8 1.69 2.82 2.36
C LEU A 8 0.74 2.64 1.16
N GLY A 9 -0.12 1.63 1.18
CA GLY A 9 -1.00 1.33 0.06
C GLY A 9 -0.26 1.00 -1.24
N LEU A 10 0.96 0.44 -1.17
CA LEU A 10 1.73 0.11 -2.37
C LEU A 10 1.07 -1.00 -3.18
N ARG A 11 1.28 -0.98 -4.51
CA ARG A 11 0.98 -2.12 -5.36
C ARG A 11 2.07 -3.18 -5.23
N SER A 12 1.75 -4.46 -5.46
CA SER A 12 2.74 -5.55 -5.43
C SER A 12 3.96 -5.24 -6.30
N SER A 13 3.73 -4.64 -7.48
CA SER A 13 4.80 -4.25 -8.40
C SER A 13 5.65 -3.08 -7.89
N GLU A 14 5.11 -2.23 -7.02
CA GLU A 14 5.87 -1.14 -6.37
C GLU A 14 6.73 -1.70 -5.25
N VAL A 15 6.20 -2.64 -4.46
CA VAL A 15 6.97 -3.36 -3.42
C VAL A 15 8.18 -4.08 -4.02
N VAL A 16 7.98 -4.78 -5.14
CA VAL A 16 9.06 -5.49 -5.86
C VAL A 16 10.16 -4.54 -6.34
N ARG A 17 9.78 -3.36 -6.81
CA ARG A 17 10.71 -2.38 -7.39
C ARG A 17 11.33 -1.43 -6.37
N LEU A 18 10.94 -1.51 -5.11
CA LEU A 18 11.45 -0.65 -4.06
C LEU A 18 12.96 -0.88 -3.89
N GLY A 19 13.75 0.16 -4.15
CA GLY A 19 15.20 0.16 -3.99
C GLY A 19 15.65 0.69 -2.62
N LEU A 20 16.87 0.37 -2.23
CA LEU A 20 17.50 0.90 -1.02
C LEU A 20 17.61 2.42 -1.07
N ASP A 21 17.87 2.98 -2.26
CA ASP A 21 18.02 4.42 -2.49
C ASP A 21 16.67 5.17 -2.53
N ASP A 22 15.56 4.42 -2.55
CA ASP A 22 14.23 5.01 -2.52
C ASP A 22 13.78 5.35 -1.09
N ILE A 23 14.51 4.91 -0.06
CA ILE A 23 14.18 5.14 1.34
C ILE A 23 15.11 6.19 1.91
N ASP A 24 14.54 7.33 2.28
CA ASP A 24 15.24 8.35 3.06
C ASP A 24 14.99 8.09 4.55
N TRP A 25 15.98 7.53 5.21
CA TRP A 25 15.92 7.19 6.63
C TRP A 25 16.01 8.41 7.56
N GLN A 26 16.62 9.51 7.09
CA GLN A 26 16.79 10.72 7.89
C GLN A 26 15.48 11.51 7.96
N VAL A 27 14.86 11.68 6.79
CA VAL A 27 13.59 12.41 6.67
C VAL A 27 12.39 11.49 6.96
N GLY A 28 12.57 10.17 6.87
CA GLY A 28 11.50 9.20 7.05
C GLY A 28 10.50 9.19 5.89
N THR A 29 11.01 9.11 4.66
CA THR A 29 10.16 9.09 3.45
C THR A 29 10.55 7.96 2.51
N VAL A 30 9.60 7.59 1.65
CA VAL A 30 9.80 6.63 0.55
C VAL A 30 9.45 7.30 -0.77
N ARG A 31 10.38 7.22 -1.70
CA ARG A 31 10.23 7.72 -3.05
C ARG A 31 9.71 6.60 -3.96
N LEU A 32 8.67 6.88 -4.72
CA LEU A 32 8.04 5.93 -5.62
C LEU A 32 7.99 6.53 -7.02
N GLY A 33 8.58 5.85 -7.97
CA GLY A 33 8.63 6.28 -9.37
C GLY A 33 9.81 5.64 -10.08
N LYS A 34 9.77 5.65 -11.40
CA LYS A 34 10.94 5.31 -12.21
C LYS A 34 11.77 6.58 -12.41
N ALA A 35 13.09 6.46 -12.41
CA ALA A 35 14.00 7.57 -12.74
C ALA A 35 13.69 8.25 -14.11
N LYS A 36 12.99 7.54 -15.01
CA LYS A 36 12.51 8.04 -16.31
C LYS A 36 11.05 8.54 -16.30
N SER A 37 10.33 8.46 -15.15
CA SER A 37 8.98 8.99 -15.04
C SER A 37 9.04 10.48 -14.71
N ARG A 38 8.24 11.30 -15.39
CA ARG A 38 8.09 12.73 -15.06
C ARG A 38 7.45 12.96 -13.68
N ARG A 39 6.90 11.92 -13.05
CA ARG A 39 6.25 12.00 -11.74
C ARG A 39 6.95 11.06 -10.77
N VAL A 40 7.50 11.64 -9.72
CA VAL A 40 8.03 10.96 -8.55
C VAL A 40 7.11 11.27 -7.38
N ASP A 41 6.54 10.26 -6.78
CA ASP A 41 5.68 10.43 -5.61
C ASP A 41 6.51 10.14 -4.35
N ILE A 42 6.43 11.04 -3.37
CA ILE A 42 7.09 10.89 -2.07
C ILE A 42 6.01 10.63 -1.03
N LEU A 43 6.15 9.53 -0.29
CA LEU A 43 5.24 9.17 0.79
C LEU A 43 5.97 9.22 2.13
N PRO A 44 5.31 9.65 3.22
CA PRO A 44 5.87 9.47 4.55
C PRO A 44 6.03 7.98 4.85
N LEU A 45 7.14 7.59 5.46
CA LEU A 45 7.41 6.22 5.91
C LEU A 45 6.94 6.06 7.36
N PRO A 46 5.84 5.36 7.62
CA PRO A 46 5.40 5.11 8.98
C PRO A 46 6.48 4.40 9.78
N ARG A 47 6.67 4.82 11.03
CA ARG A 47 7.74 4.35 11.91
C ARG A 47 7.81 2.82 12.00
N GLU A 48 6.65 2.17 12.13
CA GLU A 48 6.58 0.71 12.23
C GLU A 48 6.93 0.00 10.92
N THR A 49 6.59 0.61 9.77
CA THR A 49 7.00 0.09 8.47
C THR A 49 8.50 0.23 8.28
N GLY A 50 9.07 1.38 8.65
CA GLY A 50 10.50 1.63 8.63
C GLY A 50 11.26 0.63 9.50
N ARG A 51 10.81 0.40 10.75
CA ARG A 51 11.39 -0.61 11.65
C ARG A 51 11.37 -2.01 11.04
N ALA A 52 10.24 -2.42 10.45
CA ALA A 52 10.12 -3.74 9.83
C ALA A 52 11.02 -3.90 8.60
N ILE A 53 11.22 -2.84 7.82
CA ILE A 53 12.17 -2.87 6.68
C ILE A 53 13.60 -2.92 7.23
N SER A 54 13.97 -2.10 8.19
CA SER A 54 15.30 -2.08 8.79
C SER A 54 15.65 -3.43 9.42
N SER A 55 14.73 -4.03 10.20
CA SER A 55 14.93 -5.37 10.76
C SER A 55 15.21 -6.42 9.68
N TYR A 56 14.42 -6.42 8.59
CA TYR A 56 14.65 -7.31 7.47
C TYR A 56 16.04 -7.09 6.83
N LEU A 57 16.44 -5.84 6.61
CA LEU A 57 17.72 -5.51 5.98
C LEU A 57 18.91 -5.98 6.81
N VAL A 58 18.80 -5.90 8.14
CA VAL A 58 19.90 -6.24 9.08
C VAL A 58 19.95 -7.74 9.35
N SER A 59 18.79 -8.38 9.53
CA SER A 59 18.74 -9.74 10.10
C SER A 59 18.37 -10.84 9.10
N GLU A 60 17.67 -10.52 8.04
CA GLU A 60 17.08 -11.55 7.17
C GLU A 60 17.52 -11.45 5.70
N ARG A 61 17.86 -10.24 5.24
CA ARG A 61 18.21 -10.03 3.84
C ARG A 61 19.51 -10.74 3.49
N PRO A 62 19.54 -11.64 2.49
CA PRO A 62 20.77 -12.26 2.04
C PRO A 62 21.83 -11.25 1.61
N PRO A 63 23.14 -11.53 1.81
CA PRO A 63 24.21 -10.73 1.24
C PRO A 63 24.08 -10.69 -0.28
N THR A 64 24.05 -9.50 -0.87
CA THR A 64 23.85 -9.30 -2.30
C THR A 64 24.27 -7.91 -2.73
N ALA A 65 24.79 -7.77 -3.95
CA ALA A 65 25.06 -6.49 -4.58
C ALA A 65 23.79 -5.81 -5.13
N ASN A 66 22.66 -6.53 -5.21
CA ASN A 66 21.41 -6.00 -5.72
C ASN A 66 20.88 -4.88 -4.85
N ARG A 67 20.46 -3.76 -5.47
CA ARG A 67 19.95 -2.58 -4.76
C ARG A 67 18.46 -2.65 -4.42
N ALA A 68 17.73 -3.73 -4.80
CA ALA A 68 16.34 -3.90 -4.37
C ALA A 68 16.26 -4.12 -2.86
N VAL A 69 15.26 -3.55 -2.20
CA VAL A 69 15.01 -3.79 -0.77
C VAL A 69 14.73 -5.27 -0.53
N PHE A 70 13.83 -5.86 -1.32
CA PHE A 70 13.44 -7.26 -1.19
C PHE A 70 14.07 -8.09 -2.30
N VAL A 71 14.92 -9.04 -1.91
CA VAL A 71 15.64 -9.94 -2.81
C VAL A 71 15.25 -11.39 -2.58
N ARG A 72 15.59 -12.25 -3.52
CA ARG A 72 15.30 -13.69 -3.46
C ARG A 72 16.18 -14.37 -2.40
N HIS A 73 15.56 -15.27 -1.64
CA HIS A 73 16.23 -16.13 -0.66
C HIS A 73 16.51 -17.54 -1.22
N VAL A 74 16.12 -17.77 -2.47
CA VAL A 74 16.32 -19.03 -3.20
C VAL A 74 16.82 -18.73 -4.61
N ALA A 75 17.50 -19.67 -5.21
CA ALA A 75 18.05 -19.51 -6.56
C ALA A 75 16.96 -19.12 -7.61
N PRO A 76 17.31 -18.32 -8.62
CA PRO A 76 18.57 -17.58 -8.75
C PRO A 76 18.69 -16.48 -7.67
N TYR A 77 19.86 -16.43 -7.03
CA TYR A 77 20.18 -15.40 -6.05
C TYR A 77 20.50 -14.07 -6.75
N ASP A 78 20.65 -13.00 -5.97
CA ASP A 78 20.98 -11.64 -6.46
C ASP A 78 19.91 -10.99 -7.35
N GLU A 79 18.70 -11.50 -7.33
CA GLU A 79 17.57 -10.93 -8.06
C GLU A 79 16.51 -10.34 -7.11
N PRO A 80 15.77 -9.31 -7.56
CA PRO A 80 14.59 -8.88 -6.85
C PRO A 80 13.54 -10.00 -6.78
N ILE A 81 12.70 -9.96 -5.75
CA ILE A 81 11.55 -10.86 -5.68
C ILE A 81 10.55 -10.59 -6.82
N GLY A 82 9.77 -11.59 -7.21
CA GLY A 82 8.63 -11.42 -8.08
C GLY A 82 7.35 -11.04 -7.32
N THR A 83 6.34 -10.54 -8.03
CA THR A 83 5.03 -10.21 -7.45
C THR A 83 4.33 -11.41 -6.80
N GLY A 84 4.60 -12.63 -7.29
CA GLY A 84 4.11 -13.87 -6.70
C GLY A 84 4.60 -14.10 -5.26
N VAL A 85 5.83 -13.67 -4.94
CA VAL A 85 6.36 -13.75 -3.56
C VAL A 85 5.58 -12.80 -2.64
N VAL A 86 5.27 -11.59 -3.11
CA VAL A 86 4.44 -10.62 -2.36
C VAL A 86 3.05 -11.21 -2.09
N GLN A 87 2.43 -11.82 -3.11
CA GLN A 87 1.11 -12.45 -2.97
C GLN A 87 1.14 -13.61 -1.97
N ARG A 88 2.19 -14.44 -2.01
CA ARG A 88 2.39 -15.54 -1.06
C ARG A 88 2.54 -15.00 0.37
N ALA A 89 3.38 -14.00 0.60
CA ALA A 89 3.58 -13.40 1.91
C ALA A 89 2.27 -12.82 2.49
N VAL A 90 1.43 -12.22 1.66
CA VAL A 90 0.10 -11.75 2.07
C VAL A 90 -0.80 -12.93 2.43
N ARG A 91 -0.87 -13.97 1.60
CA ARG A 91 -1.66 -15.18 1.88
C ARG A 91 -1.25 -15.80 3.21
N GLU A 92 0.03 -15.96 3.45
CA GLU A 92 0.56 -16.52 4.70
C GLU A 92 0.23 -15.63 5.92
N ALA A 93 0.24 -14.31 5.75
CA ALA A 93 -0.17 -13.39 6.81
C ALA A 93 -1.67 -13.56 7.15
N TYR A 94 -2.54 -13.70 6.15
CA TYR A 94 -3.97 -13.98 6.37
C TYR A 94 -4.18 -15.30 7.11
N LEU A 95 -3.46 -16.36 6.71
CA LEU A 95 -3.53 -17.67 7.37
C LEU A 95 -3.10 -17.59 8.83
N ARG A 96 -1.97 -16.89 9.14
CA ARG A 96 -1.52 -16.71 10.53
C ARG A 96 -2.49 -15.93 11.40
N CYS A 97 -3.27 -15.03 10.79
CA CYS A 97 -4.28 -14.25 11.50
C CYS A 97 -5.65 -14.91 11.54
N CYS A 98 -5.80 -16.13 11.01
CA CYS A 98 -7.08 -16.83 10.85
C CYS A 98 -8.14 -16.00 10.11
N LEU A 99 -7.70 -15.16 9.18
CA LEU A 99 -8.58 -14.33 8.36
C LEU A 99 -8.88 -15.00 7.02
N PRO A 100 -10.08 -14.80 6.45
CA PRO A 100 -10.38 -15.28 5.12
C PRO A 100 -9.44 -14.65 4.09
N HIS A 101 -8.78 -15.49 3.28
CA HIS A 101 -7.83 -15.03 2.27
C HIS A 101 -8.53 -14.20 1.21
N THR A 102 -7.98 -13.04 0.92
CA THR A 102 -8.44 -12.14 -0.13
C THR A 102 -7.27 -11.72 -1.04
N ARG A 103 -7.60 -11.08 -2.15
CA ARG A 103 -6.59 -10.57 -3.08
C ARG A 103 -5.81 -9.40 -2.46
N VAL A 104 -4.52 -9.28 -2.83
CA VAL A 104 -3.61 -8.23 -2.32
C VAL A 104 -4.17 -6.81 -2.47
N HIS A 105 -4.98 -6.57 -3.50
CA HIS A 105 -5.62 -5.26 -3.72
C HIS A 105 -6.53 -4.81 -2.57
N ILE A 106 -7.11 -5.74 -1.82
CA ILE A 106 -7.95 -5.43 -0.64
C ILE A 106 -7.16 -4.64 0.40
N LEU A 107 -5.87 -4.92 0.61
CA LEU A 107 -5.04 -4.17 1.55
C LEU A 107 -4.93 -2.69 1.17
N ARG A 108 -4.83 -2.41 -0.13
CA ARG A 108 -4.84 -1.04 -0.65
C ARG A 108 -6.22 -0.39 -0.54
N HIS A 109 -7.30 -1.15 -0.76
CA HIS A 109 -8.65 -0.67 -0.51
C HIS A 109 -8.87 -0.32 0.97
N SER A 110 -8.32 -1.12 1.89
CA SER A 110 -8.38 -0.83 3.32
C SER A 110 -7.67 0.49 3.69
N VAL A 111 -6.56 0.83 3.01
CA VAL A 111 -5.91 2.15 3.19
C VAL A 111 -6.86 3.26 2.74
N ALA A 112 -7.46 3.14 1.55
CA ALA A 112 -8.40 4.11 1.04
C ALA A 112 -9.60 4.32 1.98
N SER A 113 -10.19 3.22 2.46
CA SER A 113 -11.34 3.26 3.38
C SER A 113 -10.96 3.92 4.72
N ARG A 114 -9.77 3.63 5.27
CA ARG A 114 -9.28 4.28 6.49
C ARG A 114 -9.12 5.80 6.31
N LEU A 115 -8.52 6.23 5.20
CA LEU A 115 -8.37 7.66 4.89
C LEU A 115 -9.72 8.33 4.72
N LEU A 116 -10.65 7.69 4.01
CA LEU A 116 -12.01 8.19 3.84
C LEU A 116 -12.74 8.33 5.18
N SER A 117 -12.66 7.30 6.03
CA SER A 117 -13.25 7.34 7.39
C SER A 117 -12.62 8.40 8.29
N ALA A 118 -11.36 8.76 8.06
CA ALA A 118 -10.68 9.86 8.73
C ALA A 118 -11.09 11.25 8.17
N GLY A 119 -11.97 11.31 7.17
CA GLY A 119 -12.43 12.55 6.58
C GLY A 119 -11.53 13.11 5.48
N THR A 120 -10.54 12.36 5.02
CA THR A 120 -9.65 12.81 3.94
C THR A 120 -10.43 12.99 2.63
N PRO A 121 -10.26 14.12 1.93
CA PRO A 121 -10.91 14.35 0.64
C PRO A 121 -10.52 13.30 -0.40
N LEU A 122 -11.46 12.88 -1.24
CA LEU A 122 -11.24 11.85 -2.27
C LEU A 122 -10.07 12.16 -3.20
N LYS A 123 -9.87 13.45 -3.52
CA LYS A 123 -8.74 13.88 -4.35
C LYS A 123 -7.41 13.54 -3.68
N GLU A 124 -7.27 13.82 -2.39
CA GLU A 124 -6.06 13.52 -1.62
C GLU A 124 -5.86 12.00 -1.50
N ILE A 125 -6.94 11.22 -1.29
CA ILE A 125 -6.87 9.74 -1.30
C ILE A 125 -6.40 9.24 -2.66
N ALA A 126 -6.91 9.80 -3.76
CA ALA A 126 -6.47 9.45 -5.11
C ALA A 126 -4.99 9.78 -5.32
N ASP A 127 -4.52 10.91 -4.81
CA ASP A 127 -3.12 11.34 -4.90
C ASP A 127 -2.21 10.42 -4.06
N VAL A 128 -2.54 10.15 -2.80
CA VAL A 128 -1.80 9.23 -1.91
C VAL A 128 -1.72 7.83 -2.53
N LEU A 129 -2.81 7.34 -3.06
CA LEU A 129 -2.87 6.04 -3.70
C LEU A 129 -2.38 6.06 -5.17
N ARG A 130 -2.02 7.20 -5.71
CA ARG A 130 -1.49 7.34 -7.08
C ARG A 130 -2.45 6.72 -8.11
N HIS A 131 -3.73 7.04 -8.00
CA HIS A 131 -4.73 6.65 -8.98
C HIS A 131 -4.54 7.45 -10.26
N ARG A 132 -4.65 6.79 -11.41
CA ARG A 132 -4.53 7.45 -12.73
C ARG A 132 -5.76 8.29 -13.08
N SER A 133 -6.91 7.95 -12.51
CA SER A 133 -8.16 8.70 -12.68
C SER A 133 -8.91 8.78 -11.35
N LEU A 134 -9.69 9.86 -11.19
CA LEU A 134 -10.58 10.06 -10.05
C LEU A 134 -11.72 9.02 -10.01
N ASP A 135 -12.12 8.48 -11.18
CA ASP A 135 -13.14 7.44 -11.27
C ASP A 135 -12.75 6.18 -10.47
N THR A 136 -11.46 5.88 -10.40
CA THR A 136 -10.94 4.78 -9.59
C THR A 136 -11.08 5.07 -8.09
N ALA A 137 -11.08 6.34 -7.69
CA ALA A 137 -11.32 6.73 -6.30
C ALA A 137 -12.82 6.77 -5.97
N ALA A 138 -13.69 7.05 -6.94
CA ALA A 138 -15.14 7.08 -6.79
C ALA A 138 -15.73 5.71 -6.39
N ILE A 139 -15.01 4.61 -6.60
CA ILE A 139 -15.41 3.28 -6.10
C ILE A 139 -15.57 3.28 -4.57
N TYR A 140 -14.81 4.10 -3.87
CA TYR A 140 -14.86 4.18 -2.40
C TYR A 140 -16.06 4.95 -1.88
N THR A 141 -16.66 5.86 -2.68
CA THR A 141 -17.88 6.59 -2.29
C THR A 141 -19.10 5.69 -2.28
N LYS A 142 -19.12 4.63 -3.09
CA LYS A 142 -20.23 3.68 -3.13
C LYS A 142 -20.32 2.76 -1.89
N VAL A 143 -19.30 2.76 -1.05
CA VAL A 143 -19.22 1.87 0.13
C VAL A 143 -19.65 2.60 1.41
N ASP A 144 -19.77 3.92 1.40
CA ASP A 144 -20.14 4.70 2.59
C ASP A 144 -21.62 5.08 2.61
N THR A 145 -22.49 4.05 2.55
CA THR A 145 -23.94 4.22 2.69
C THR A 145 -24.34 4.84 4.04
N ALA A 146 -23.54 4.64 5.09
CA ALA A 146 -23.79 5.21 6.41
C ALA A 146 -23.59 6.73 6.42
N ARG A 147 -22.60 7.26 5.68
CA ARG A 147 -22.41 8.71 5.52
C ARG A 147 -23.39 9.33 4.55
N LEU A 148 -23.76 8.63 3.49
CA LEU A 148 -24.80 9.08 2.56
C LEU A 148 -26.16 9.20 3.23
N SER A 149 -26.52 8.26 4.12
CA SER A 149 -27.77 8.33 4.88
C SER A 149 -27.79 9.46 5.91
N ALA A 150 -26.64 9.88 6.45
CA ALA A 150 -26.55 11.00 7.38
C ALA A 150 -26.65 12.38 6.69
N VAL A 151 -26.43 12.44 5.38
CA VAL A 151 -26.51 13.66 4.56
C VAL A 151 -27.74 13.65 3.64
N ALA A 152 -28.40 12.50 3.50
CA ALA A 152 -29.63 12.38 2.73
C ALA A 152 -30.74 13.16 3.41
N LEU A 153 -31.21 14.22 2.76
CA LEU A 153 -32.44 14.89 3.15
C LEU A 153 -33.58 13.86 3.12
N PRO A 154 -34.52 13.92 4.10
CA PRO A 154 -35.70 13.06 4.08
C PRO A 154 -36.44 13.23 2.76
N TRP A 155 -36.78 12.11 2.13
CA TRP A 155 -37.50 12.10 0.85
C TRP A 155 -38.85 12.81 1.02
N PRO A 156 -39.22 13.75 0.13
CA PRO A 156 -40.52 14.39 0.18
C PRO A 156 -41.60 13.30 0.03
N GLY A 157 -42.30 12.97 1.11
CA GLY A 157 -43.36 11.93 1.13
C GLY A 157 -43.11 10.76 2.06
N SER A 158 -41.96 10.67 2.77
CA SER A 158 -41.84 9.78 3.91
C SER A 158 -42.64 10.35 5.09
N ALA A 159 -43.84 9.85 5.29
CA ALA A 159 -44.67 10.18 6.44
C ALA A 159 -43.96 9.78 7.74
N THR A 160 -44.04 10.63 8.73
CA THR A 160 -43.71 10.44 10.14
C THR A 160 -44.31 9.17 10.71
#